data_90cc57df3cd6dbdf1fb58b9a1bf49a34
#
_entry.id   90cc57df3cd6dbdf1fb58b9a1bf49a34
#
_cell.length_a   1.000
_cell.length_b   1.000
_cell.length_c   1.000
_cell.angle_alpha   90.00
_cell.angle_beta   90.00
_cell.angle_gamma   90.00
#
_symmetry.space_group_name_H-M   'P 1'
#
loop_
_entity.id
_entity.type
_entity.pdbx_description
1 polymer ?
#
loop_
_entity_poly.entity_id
_entity_poly.type
_entity_poly.pdbx_seq_one_letter_code
_entity_poly.pdbx_strand_id
1 'polypeptide(L)'
;INYKGTELGICQAWIGAPACISNMEEIVAMGAKNIFVCGECGVLDANIDDAHFIIPTAAVRDEGTGYHYLPPSDEVDMPEESVKIIEEEFRKKNIRYTKGKIWTTDAPYRETVNKMEKRKKQGCIAVDMEISALIAFSKMRNIRYGQFVYAADNLDAEEW
;
A
#
# COMPACT_ATOMS: atom_id res chain seq x y z
N ILE A 1 21.28 -3.93 -8.91
CA ILE A 1 21.86 -2.69 -9.43
C ILE A 1 22.62 -1.95 -8.33
N ASN A 2 23.65 -1.18 -8.70
CA ASN A 2 24.33 -0.28 -7.76
C ASN A 2 23.85 1.16 -8.00
N TYR A 3 23.34 1.80 -6.96
CA TYR A 3 22.94 3.21 -6.99
C TYR A 3 23.68 3.98 -5.89
N LYS A 4 24.55 4.90 -6.29
CA LYS A 4 25.35 5.73 -5.38
C LYS A 4 26.08 4.93 -4.28
N GLY A 5 26.64 3.76 -4.65
CA GLY A 5 27.37 2.88 -3.73
C GLY A 5 26.49 1.93 -2.91
N THR A 6 25.17 1.97 -3.08
CA THR A 6 24.23 1.05 -2.43
C THR A 6 23.78 -0.01 -3.43
N GLU A 7 23.86 -1.27 -3.04
CA GLU A 7 23.29 -2.37 -3.84
C GLU A 7 21.78 -2.43 -3.63
N LEU A 8 21.04 -2.43 -4.75
CA LEU A 8 19.59 -2.52 -4.79
C LEU A 8 19.16 -3.74 -5.60
N GLY A 9 18.26 -4.57 -5.04
CA GLY A 9 17.48 -5.55 -5.77
C GLY A 9 16.24 -4.88 -6.35
N ILE A 10 15.87 -5.24 -7.58
CA ILE A 10 14.60 -4.84 -8.20
C ILE A 10 13.88 -6.09 -8.65
N CYS A 11 12.65 -6.25 -8.25
CA CYS A 11 11.79 -7.35 -8.69
C CYS A 11 10.37 -6.83 -8.94
N GLN A 12 9.61 -7.58 -9.72
CA GLN A 12 8.19 -7.34 -9.89
C GLN A 12 7.45 -7.77 -8.62
N ALA A 13 6.57 -6.90 -8.09
CA ALA A 13 5.61 -7.29 -7.07
C ALA A 13 4.48 -8.10 -7.71
N TRP A 14 4.02 -9.13 -7.01
CA TRP A 14 2.90 -9.96 -7.48
C TRP A 14 1.59 -9.36 -6.97
N ILE A 15 0.53 -9.48 -7.77
CA ILE A 15 -0.79 -8.95 -7.44
C ILE A 15 -1.47 -9.84 -6.41
N GLY A 16 -2.06 -9.19 -5.42
CA GLY A 16 -2.80 -9.81 -4.33
C GLY A 16 -1.93 -10.20 -3.14
N ALA A 17 -2.47 -10.01 -1.95
CA ALA A 17 -1.76 -10.21 -0.69
C ALA A 17 -1.05 -11.56 -0.58
N PRO A 18 -1.66 -12.73 -0.88
CA PRO A 18 -0.98 -14.01 -0.73
C PRO A 18 0.26 -14.15 -1.62
N ALA A 19 0.14 -13.77 -2.89
CA ALA A 19 1.23 -13.91 -3.85
C ALA A 19 2.36 -12.90 -3.55
N CYS A 20 2.01 -11.66 -3.27
CA CYS A 20 2.96 -10.62 -2.90
C CYS A 20 3.76 -11.00 -1.65
N ILE A 21 3.10 -11.44 -0.59
CA ILE A 21 3.77 -11.82 0.65
C ILE A 21 4.65 -13.05 0.48
N SER A 22 4.24 -14.06 -0.31
CA SER A 22 5.11 -15.21 -0.62
C SER A 22 6.41 -14.76 -1.27
N ASN A 23 6.34 -13.85 -2.23
CA ASN A 23 7.53 -13.27 -2.85
C ASN A 23 8.39 -12.47 -1.86
N MET A 24 7.77 -11.68 -0.97
CA MET A 24 8.48 -10.91 0.06
C MET A 24 9.19 -11.82 1.07
N GLU A 25 8.62 -12.97 1.44
CA GLU A 25 9.27 -13.96 2.29
C GLU A 25 10.57 -14.48 1.65
N GLU A 26 10.56 -14.78 0.35
CA GLU A 26 11.75 -15.21 -0.38
C GLU A 26 12.82 -14.11 -0.40
N ILE A 27 12.43 -12.87 -0.68
CA ILE A 27 13.34 -11.72 -0.73
C ILE A 27 13.99 -11.48 0.64
N VAL A 28 13.22 -11.59 1.71
CA VAL A 28 13.75 -11.47 3.09
C VAL A 28 14.67 -12.64 3.43
N ALA A 29 14.34 -13.86 3.01
CA ALA A 29 15.20 -15.03 3.18
C ALA A 29 16.53 -14.88 2.42
N MET A 30 16.56 -14.16 1.30
CA MET A 30 17.79 -13.78 0.58
C MET A 30 18.60 -12.67 1.26
N GLY A 31 18.08 -12.08 2.35
CA GLY A 31 18.80 -11.09 3.16
C GLY A 31 18.33 -9.65 3.05
N ALA A 32 17.24 -9.37 2.34
CA ALA A 32 16.67 -8.02 2.29
C ALA A 32 16.18 -7.59 3.69
N LYS A 33 16.57 -6.37 4.09
CA LYS A 33 16.18 -5.75 5.37
C LYS A 33 15.33 -4.50 5.20
N ASN A 34 15.33 -3.95 3.99
CA ASN A 34 14.56 -2.78 3.63
C ASN A 34 13.80 -3.12 2.35
N ILE A 35 12.52 -2.92 2.36
CA ILE A 35 11.64 -3.15 1.21
C ILE A 35 10.89 -1.85 0.91
N PHE A 36 10.93 -1.45 -0.35
CA PHE A 36 10.19 -0.31 -0.83
C PHE A 36 9.33 -0.73 -2.00
N VAL A 37 8.03 -0.47 -1.91
CA VAL A 37 7.05 -0.88 -2.92
C VAL A 37 6.46 0.36 -3.61
N CYS A 38 6.32 0.29 -4.92
CA CYS A 38 5.57 1.23 -5.73
C CYS A 38 4.46 0.45 -6.43
N GLY A 39 3.23 0.87 -6.25
CA GLY A 39 2.06 0.19 -6.80
C GLY A 39 1.03 1.17 -7.35
N GLU A 40 -0.06 0.63 -7.85
CA GLU A 40 -1.23 1.37 -8.26
C GLU A 40 -2.38 1.16 -7.28
N CYS A 41 -3.39 2.02 -7.33
CA CYS A 41 -4.60 1.90 -6.53
C CYS A 41 -5.80 2.49 -7.26
N GLY A 42 -6.98 1.99 -6.95
CA GLY A 42 -8.23 2.66 -7.29
C GLY A 42 -8.54 3.75 -6.26
N VAL A 43 -8.98 4.94 -6.68
CA VAL A 43 -9.31 6.01 -5.75
C VAL A 43 -10.80 6.02 -5.42
N LEU A 44 -11.11 6.39 -4.17
CA LEU A 44 -12.46 6.49 -3.60
C LEU A 44 -12.89 7.96 -3.40
N ASP A 45 -12.08 8.89 -3.85
CA ASP A 45 -12.32 10.34 -3.75
C ASP A 45 -12.18 10.96 -5.15
N ALA A 46 -13.29 11.47 -5.69
CA ALA A 46 -13.34 12.09 -7.02
C ALA A 46 -12.41 13.30 -7.21
N ASN A 47 -11.88 13.88 -6.12
CA ASN A 47 -10.93 14.98 -6.18
C ASN A 47 -9.47 14.53 -6.36
N ILE A 48 -9.21 13.24 -6.39
CA ILE A 48 -7.88 12.69 -6.65
C ILE A 48 -7.77 12.41 -8.14
N ASP A 49 -6.92 13.18 -8.81
CA ASP A 49 -6.66 13.06 -10.25
C ASP A 49 -5.91 11.75 -10.58
N ASP A 50 -6.01 11.29 -11.83
CA ASP A 50 -5.21 10.16 -12.35
C ASP A 50 -3.71 10.44 -12.21
N ALA A 51 -2.96 9.38 -11.98
CA ALA A 51 -1.51 9.41 -11.73
C ALA A 51 -1.08 10.24 -10.50
N HIS A 52 -2.02 10.69 -9.65
CA HIS A 52 -1.69 11.36 -8.40
C HIS A 52 -1.09 10.37 -7.40
N PHE A 53 -0.03 10.79 -6.71
CA PHE A 53 0.63 9.95 -5.72
C PHE A 53 -0.08 9.99 -4.37
N ILE A 54 -0.20 8.81 -3.75
CA ILE A 54 -0.79 8.65 -2.43
C ILE A 54 0.24 7.97 -1.52
N ILE A 55 0.49 8.57 -0.36
CA ILE A 55 1.32 7.98 0.69
C ILE A 55 0.37 7.36 1.73
N PRO A 56 0.32 6.02 1.84
CA PRO A 56 -0.51 5.34 2.83
C PRO A 56 -0.11 5.73 4.26
N THR A 57 -1.09 6.02 5.11
CA THR A 57 -0.87 6.25 6.55
C THR A 57 -1.36 5.10 7.42
N ALA A 58 -2.36 4.39 6.93
CA ALA A 58 -2.94 3.19 7.53
C ALA A 58 -3.65 2.38 6.44
N ALA A 59 -3.99 1.13 6.74
CA ALA A 59 -4.78 0.30 5.86
C ALA A 59 -5.89 -0.44 6.60
N VAL A 60 -7.10 -0.47 6.02
CA VAL A 60 -8.19 -1.34 6.46
C VAL A 60 -7.93 -2.74 5.93
N ARG A 61 -8.02 -3.74 6.80
CA ARG A 61 -7.68 -5.14 6.54
C ARG A 61 -8.92 -5.91 6.06
N ASP A 62 -9.20 -5.88 4.75
CA ASP A 62 -10.26 -6.65 4.10
C ASP A 62 -9.65 -7.75 3.19
N GLU A 63 -8.51 -8.31 3.62
CA GLU A 63 -7.76 -9.40 3.03
C GLU A 63 -7.47 -10.47 4.09
N GLY A 64 -7.11 -11.69 3.68
CA GLY A 64 -6.90 -12.82 4.60
C GLY A 64 -5.46 -13.01 5.08
N THR A 65 -4.48 -12.62 4.28
CA THR A 65 -3.06 -12.94 4.49
C THR A 65 -2.48 -12.27 5.72
N GLY A 66 -2.76 -10.99 5.91
CA GLY A 66 -2.23 -10.22 7.03
C GLY A 66 -2.60 -10.77 8.41
N TYR A 67 -3.70 -11.52 8.53
CA TYR A 67 -4.11 -12.16 9.78
C TYR A 67 -3.21 -13.33 10.19
N HIS A 68 -2.37 -13.86 9.29
CA HIS A 68 -1.34 -14.83 9.61
C HIS A 68 -0.07 -14.18 10.18
N TYR A 69 0.07 -12.86 10.06
CA TYR A 69 1.25 -12.08 10.45
C TYR A 69 1.03 -11.21 11.69
N LEU A 70 -0.19 -10.70 11.90
CA LEU A 70 -0.54 -9.93 13.08
C LEU A 70 -1.87 -10.38 13.67
N PRO A 71 -2.09 -10.19 14.98
CA PRO A 71 -3.39 -10.41 15.60
C PRO A 71 -4.53 -9.69 14.85
N PRO A 72 -5.77 -10.19 14.96
CA PRO A 72 -6.93 -9.57 14.34
C PRO A 72 -7.11 -8.12 14.78
N SER A 73 -7.31 -7.24 13.80
CA SER A 73 -7.70 -5.83 13.96
C SER A 73 -8.35 -5.37 12.68
N ASP A 74 -9.19 -4.36 12.75
CA ASP A 74 -9.85 -3.80 11.56
C ASP A 74 -8.86 -3.03 10.68
N GLU A 75 -7.84 -2.45 11.29
CA GLU A 75 -6.86 -1.57 10.64
C GLU A 75 -5.44 -1.88 11.10
N VAL A 76 -4.47 -1.42 10.31
CA VAL A 76 -3.06 -1.46 10.64
C VAL A 76 -2.38 -0.16 10.17
N ASP A 77 -1.56 0.44 11.05
CA ASP A 77 -0.86 1.68 10.75
C ASP A 77 0.45 1.44 10.01
N MET A 78 0.70 2.28 8.99
CA MET A 78 1.99 2.39 8.34
C MET A 78 3.06 2.86 9.34
N PRO A 79 4.30 2.35 9.28
CA PRO A 79 5.38 2.89 10.11
C PRO A 79 5.56 4.40 9.88
N GLU A 80 5.42 5.19 10.94
CA GLU A 80 5.46 6.67 10.86
C GLU A 80 6.76 7.19 10.25
N GLU A 81 7.90 6.54 10.57
CA GLU A 81 9.21 6.88 10.01
C GLU A 81 9.21 6.77 8.49
N SER A 82 8.60 5.69 7.94
CA SER A 82 8.52 5.47 6.49
C SER A 82 7.67 6.54 5.80
N VAL A 83 6.54 6.89 6.41
CA VAL A 83 5.68 7.97 5.89
C VAL A 83 6.45 9.29 5.84
N LYS A 84 7.16 9.65 6.91
CA LYS A 84 7.96 10.88 6.99
C LYS A 84 9.07 10.92 5.93
N ILE A 85 9.80 9.83 5.76
CA ILE A 85 10.89 9.75 4.77
C ILE A 85 10.35 9.97 3.35
N ILE A 86 9.25 9.31 2.98
CA ILE A 86 8.64 9.43 1.66
C ILE A 86 8.14 10.87 1.44
N GLU A 87 7.44 11.41 2.44
CA GLU A 87 6.92 12.77 2.39
C GLU A 87 8.02 13.81 2.20
N GLU A 88 9.13 13.70 2.93
CA GLU A 88 10.29 14.59 2.80
C GLU A 88 10.91 14.53 1.40
N GLU A 89 11.06 13.32 0.84
CA GLU A 89 11.62 13.16 -0.51
C GLU A 89 10.67 13.71 -1.60
N PHE A 90 9.36 13.54 -1.43
CA PHE A 90 8.37 14.10 -2.35
C PHE A 90 8.39 15.64 -2.31
N ARG A 91 8.47 16.24 -1.10
CA ARG A 91 8.60 17.71 -0.94
C ARG A 91 9.89 18.24 -1.57
N LYS A 92 11.04 17.60 -1.34
CA LYS A 92 12.32 18.00 -1.94
C LYS A 92 12.28 17.98 -3.47
N LYS A 93 11.48 17.10 -4.06
CA LYS A 93 11.35 16.93 -5.52
C LYS A 93 10.16 17.67 -6.11
N ASN A 94 9.40 18.42 -5.31
CA ASN A 94 8.16 19.10 -5.69
C ASN A 94 7.12 18.14 -6.32
N ILE A 95 7.07 16.89 -5.84
CA ILE A 95 6.07 15.90 -6.23
C ILE A 95 4.78 16.17 -5.47
N ARG A 96 3.65 16.30 -6.18
CA ARG A 96 2.32 16.41 -5.57
C ARG A 96 1.89 15.06 -5.00
N TYR A 97 1.34 15.05 -3.80
CA TYR A 97 0.84 13.83 -3.15
C TYR A 97 -0.29 14.15 -2.19
N THR A 98 -1.06 13.13 -1.86
CA THR A 98 -2.02 13.11 -0.76
C THR A 98 -1.61 12.03 0.23
N LYS A 99 -1.90 12.21 1.51
CA LYS A 99 -1.74 11.16 2.53
C LYS A 99 -3.12 10.66 2.95
N GLY A 100 -3.26 9.35 3.12
CA GLY A 100 -4.54 8.84 3.59
C GLY A 100 -4.54 7.36 3.89
N LYS A 101 -5.67 6.92 4.42
CA LYS A 101 -5.96 5.53 4.71
C LYS A 101 -6.35 4.80 3.43
N ILE A 102 -5.87 3.57 3.28
CA ILE A 102 -6.17 2.70 2.14
C ILE A 102 -7.09 1.56 2.60
N TRP A 103 -7.92 1.09 1.73
CA TRP A 103 -8.65 -0.16 1.90
C TRP A 103 -7.94 -1.26 1.13
N THR A 104 -7.43 -2.31 1.81
CA THR A 104 -6.82 -3.46 1.13
C THR A 104 -7.85 -4.58 1.02
N THR A 105 -8.10 -5.07 -0.21
CA THR A 105 -9.07 -6.15 -0.49
C THR A 105 -8.46 -7.29 -1.29
N ASP A 106 -8.89 -8.54 -1.03
CA ASP A 106 -8.54 -9.72 -1.85
C ASP A 106 -9.46 -9.88 -3.09
N ALA A 107 -10.49 -9.04 -3.22
CA ALA A 107 -11.56 -9.28 -4.18
C ALA A 107 -11.96 -8.00 -4.94
N PRO A 108 -11.15 -7.55 -5.93
CA PRO A 108 -11.40 -6.29 -6.65
C PRO A 108 -12.76 -6.28 -7.34
N TYR A 109 -13.20 -7.38 -7.92
CA TYR A 109 -14.53 -7.48 -8.53
C TYR A 109 -15.70 -7.54 -7.52
N ARG A 110 -15.42 -7.37 -6.23
CA ARG A 110 -16.42 -7.26 -5.15
C ARG A 110 -16.40 -5.91 -4.43
N GLU A 111 -15.82 -4.91 -5.06
CA GLU A 111 -15.82 -3.51 -4.63
C GLU A 111 -17.20 -2.86 -4.93
N THR A 112 -18.21 -3.39 -4.28
CA THR A 112 -19.60 -2.92 -4.45
C THR A 112 -19.80 -1.52 -3.87
N VAL A 113 -20.76 -0.76 -4.39
CA VAL A 113 -21.12 0.59 -3.91
C VAL A 113 -21.25 0.63 -2.38
N ASN A 114 -21.96 -0.33 -1.79
CA ASN A 114 -22.13 -0.40 -0.33
C ASN A 114 -20.80 -0.60 0.43
N LYS A 115 -19.89 -1.39 -0.13
CA LYS A 115 -18.54 -1.55 0.45
C LYS A 115 -17.74 -0.26 0.34
N MET A 116 -17.70 0.35 -0.83
CA MET A 116 -17.00 1.62 -1.06
C MET A 116 -17.50 2.71 -0.08
N GLU A 117 -18.81 2.89 0.03
CA GLU A 117 -19.41 3.83 0.98
C GLU A 117 -19.02 3.54 2.45
N LYS A 118 -18.96 2.26 2.82
CA LYS A 118 -18.48 1.86 4.15
C LYS A 118 -17.02 2.27 4.35
N ARG A 119 -16.15 2.01 3.37
CA ARG A 119 -14.72 2.32 3.44
C ARG A 119 -14.46 3.83 3.42
N LYS A 120 -15.19 4.58 2.62
CA LYS A 120 -15.17 6.06 2.65
C LYS A 120 -15.52 6.60 4.04
N LYS A 121 -16.57 6.06 4.69
CA LYS A 121 -16.94 6.41 6.07
C LYS A 121 -15.87 6.05 7.11
N GLN A 122 -15.03 5.05 6.84
CA GLN A 122 -13.86 4.71 7.65
C GLN A 122 -12.65 5.62 7.37
N GLY A 123 -12.76 6.56 6.43
CA GLY A 123 -11.72 7.49 6.04
C GLY A 123 -10.75 6.96 4.99
N CYS A 124 -11.09 5.87 4.29
CA CYS A 124 -10.30 5.40 3.16
C CYS A 124 -10.47 6.32 1.96
N ILE A 125 -9.36 6.66 1.31
CA ILE A 125 -9.31 7.50 0.09
C ILE A 125 -8.98 6.70 -1.17
N ALA A 126 -8.49 5.47 -1.01
CA ALA A 126 -8.16 4.59 -2.11
C ALA A 126 -8.28 3.11 -1.68
N VAL A 127 -8.22 2.21 -2.66
CA VAL A 127 -8.24 0.75 -2.50
C VAL A 127 -7.06 0.13 -3.22
N ASP A 128 -6.48 -0.90 -2.62
CA ASP A 128 -5.41 -1.74 -3.18
C ASP A 128 -5.63 -3.22 -2.83
N MET A 129 -4.64 -4.05 -3.12
CA MET A 129 -4.72 -5.48 -2.84
C MET A 129 -3.59 -6.00 -1.92
N GLU A 130 -2.67 -5.17 -1.40
CA GLU A 130 -1.46 -5.66 -0.70
C GLU A 130 -1.07 -4.90 0.56
N ILE A 131 -1.34 -3.60 0.67
CA ILE A 131 -0.75 -2.71 1.69
C ILE A 131 -0.94 -3.22 3.11
N SER A 132 -2.14 -3.65 3.50
CA SER A 132 -2.37 -4.10 4.88
C SER A 132 -1.57 -5.35 5.22
N ALA A 133 -1.44 -6.29 4.27
CA ALA A 133 -0.65 -7.50 4.44
C ALA A 133 0.85 -7.20 4.48
N LEU A 134 1.35 -6.29 3.63
CA LEU A 134 2.74 -5.84 3.63
C LEU A 134 3.13 -5.16 4.93
N ILE A 135 2.26 -4.31 5.49
CA ILE A 135 2.46 -3.71 6.81
C ILE A 135 2.53 -4.81 7.89
N ALA A 136 1.58 -5.75 7.87
CA ALA A 136 1.55 -6.85 8.84
C ALA A 136 2.80 -7.71 8.77
N PHE A 137 3.18 -8.12 7.56
CA PHE A 137 4.40 -8.86 7.26
C PHE A 137 5.66 -8.13 7.76
N SER A 138 5.80 -6.86 7.41
CA SER A 138 6.98 -6.08 7.78
C SER A 138 7.17 -5.96 9.29
N LYS A 139 6.07 -5.79 10.04
CA LYS A 139 6.08 -5.74 11.50
C LYS A 139 6.49 -7.09 12.09
N MET A 140 5.93 -8.19 11.60
CA MET A 140 6.27 -9.52 12.10
C MET A 140 7.72 -9.92 11.80
N ARG A 141 8.21 -9.59 10.60
CA ARG A 141 9.59 -9.88 10.17
C ARG A 141 10.62 -8.86 10.67
N ASN A 142 10.18 -7.78 11.33
CA ASN A 142 11.04 -6.68 11.80
C ASN A 142 11.94 -6.12 10.69
N ILE A 143 11.35 -5.87 9.53
CA ILE A 143 12.01 -5.25 8.38
C ILE A 143 11.50 -3.82 8.19
N ARG A 144 12.32 -2.96 7.60
CA ARG A 144 11.89 -1.62 7.20
C ARG A 144 11.06 -1.73 5.93
N TYR A 145 9.87 -1.16 5.98
CA TYR A 145 8.96 -1.14 4.86
C TYR A 145 8.47 0.28 4.59
N GLY A 146 8.43 0.67 3.31
CA GLY A 146 7.84 1.91 2.82
C GLY A 146 7.12 1.67 1.50
N GLN A 147 6.05 2.44 1.26
CA GLN A 147 5.27 2.36 0.03
C GLN A 147 4.62 3.69 -0.29
N PHE A 148 4.55 4.01 -1.55
CA PHE A 148 3.55 4.91 -2.11
C PHE A 148 2.81 4.20 -3.25
N VAL A 149 1.62 4.68 -3.56
CA VAL A 149 0.83 4.23 -4.70
C VAL A 149 0.46 5.41 -5.57
N TYR A 150 0.03 5.16 -6.80
CA TYR A 150 -0.53 6.19 -7.67
C TYR A 150 -1.94 5.80 -8.09
N ALA A 151 -2.77 6.81 -8.29
CA ALA A 151 -4.14 6.65 -8.77
C ALA A 151 -4.13 6.11 -10.20
N ALA A 152 -4.67 4.92 -10.43
CA ALA A 152 -4.76 4.28 -11.74
C ALA A 152 -6.18 4.32 -12.31
N ASP A 153 -7.19 4.24 -11.43
CA ASP A 153 -8.59 4.33 -11.78
C ASP A 153 -9.40 5.05 -10.70
N ASN A 154 -10.55 5.57 -11.04
CA ASN A 154 -11.43 6.30 -10.14
C ASN A 154 -12.75 5.56 -9.96
N LEU A 155 -12.92 4.90 -8.82
CA LEU A 155 -14.13 4.17 -8.45
C LEU A 155 -15.29 5.07 -8.01
N ASP A 156 -15.03 6.35 -7.78
CA ASP A 156 -16.03 7.38 -7.42
C ASP A 156 -16.52 8.16 -8.66
N ALA A 157 -16.07 7.79 -9.86
CA ALA A 157 -16.55 8.37 -11.10
C ALA A 157 -18.00 7.95 -11.39
N GLU A 158 -18.76 8.85 -12.05
CA GLU A 158 -20.16 8.56 -12.43
C GLU A 158 -20.26 7.48 -13.54
N GLU A 159 -19.20 7.32 -14.33
CA GLU A 159 -19.11 6.30 -15.39
C GLU A 159 -17.76 5.57 -15.30
N TRP A 160 -17.81 4.28 -15.62
CA TRP A 160 -16.63 3.38 -15.72
C TRP A 160 -16.07 3.41 -17.12
#